data_9e55a9f4ccd451ab4bdf48db06a7e9fa
#
_entry.id   9e55a9f4ccd451ab4bdf48db06a7e9fa
#
_cell.length_a   1.000
_cell.length_b   1.000
_cell.length_c   1.000
_cell.angle_alpha   90.00
_cell.angle_beta   90.00
_cell.angle_gamma   90.00
#
_symmetry.space_group_name_H-M   'P 1'
#
loop_
_entity.id
_entity.type
_entity.pdbx_description
1 polymer ?
#
loop_
_entity_poly.entity_id
_entity_poly.type
_entity_poly.pdbx_seq_one_letter_code
_entity_poly.pdbx_strand_id
1 'polypeptide(L)'
;MRFHTLDLALTAQRAIVPLVQRIQRHDRKLAQQMKDATNSFVLNLGEGAYSDPGTRRSRYQSSAGSAGEARAGLHAAVGWRYLRAQEVEAALGHLDRLLASLWKLTH
;
A
#
# COMPACT_ATOMS: atom_id res chain seq x y z
N MET A 1 9.02 17.57 11.53
CA MET A 1 7.70 17.09 11.98
C MET A 1 7.45 15.68 11.45
N ARG A 2 6.98 14.78 12.30
CA ARG A 2 6.69 13.41 11.92
C ARG A 2 5.32 13.33 11.23
N PHE A 3 5.29 12.75 10.05
CA PHE A 3 4.02 12.55 9.33
C PHE A 3 3.51 11.14 9.59
N HIS A 4 2.52 11.04 10.48
CA HIS A 4 1.97 9.76 10.95
C HIS A 4 1.49 8.86 9.81
N THR A 5 0.76 9.40 8.83
CA THR A 5 0.24 8.61 7.71
C THR A 5 1.37 8.03 6.85
N LEU A 6 2.46 8.78 6.66
CA LEU A 6 3.63 8.26 5.96
C LEU A 6 4.29 7.12 6.75
N ASP A 7 4.35 7.23 8.08
CA ASP A 7 4.88 6.15 8.92
C ASP A 7 4.04 4.88 8.77
N LEU A 8 2.71 5.00 8.69
CA LEU A 8 1.83 3.85 8.42
C LEU A 8 2.09 3.24 7.05
N ALA A 9 2.33 4.08 6.04
CA ALA A 9 2.66 3.60 4.69
C ALA A 9 3.97 2.82 4.67
N LEU A 10 4.99 3.33 5.34
CA LEU A 10 6.29 2.65 5.42
C LEU A 10 6.21 1.35 6.21
N THR A 11 5.39 1.30 7.24
CA THR A 11 5.12 0.06 7.99
C THR A 11 4.45 -0.97 7.10
N ALA A 12 3.45 -0.56 6.31
CA ALA A 12 2.78 -1.44 5.34
C ALA A 12 3.78 -1.93 4.29
N GLN A 13 4.62 -1.05 3.76
CA GLN A 13 5.65 -1.42 2.80
C GLN A 13 6.56 -2.52 3.35
N ARG A 14 7.07 -2.35 4.57
CA ARG A 14 7.95 -3.33 5.19
C ARG A 14 7.28 -4.70 5.34
N ALA A 15 6.00 -4.73 5.65
CA ALA A 15 5.24 -5.98 5.74
C ALA A 15 5.01 -6.62 4.37
N ILE A 16 4.86 -5.81 3.31
CA ILE A 16 4.60 -6.27 1.94
C ILE A 16 5.86 -6.83 1.27
N VAL A 17 7.04 -6.26 1.55
CA VAL A 17 8.29 -6.61 0.85
C VAL A 17 8.57 -8.12 0.82
N PRO A 18 8.59 -8.85 1.95
CA PRO A 18 8.87 -10.29 1.89
C PRO A 18 7.79 -11.07 1.15
N LEU A 19 6.55 -10.60 1.17
CA LEU A 19 5.45 -11.25 0.45
C LEU A 19 5.59 -11.08 -1.06
N VAL A 20 5.95 -9.90 -1.53
CA VAL A 20 6.23 -9.64 -2.95
C VAL A 20 7.39 -10.50 -3.44
N GLN A 21 8.44 -10.65 -2.64
CA GLN A 21 9.58 -11.52 -2.98
C GLN A 21 9.14 -12.97 -3.18
N ARG A 22 8.21 -13.46 -2.37
CA ARG A 22 7.67 -14.82 -2.49
C ARG A 22 6.72 -14.94 -3.69
N ILE A 23 5.85 -13.96 -3.91
CA ILE A 23 4.94 -13.91 -5.05
C ILE A 23 5.74 -13.96 -6.36
N GLN A 24 6.86 -13.25 -6.43
CA GLN A 24 7.70 -13.17 -7.62
C GLN A 24 8.15 -14.54 -8.12
N ARG A 25 8.31 -15.51 -7.23
CA ARG A 25 8.69 -16.88 -7.58
C ARG A 25 7.62 -17.61 -8.40
N HIS A 26 6.36 -17.17 -8.25
CA HIS A 26 5.20 -17.77 -8.92
C HIS A 26 4.66 -16.90 -10.04
N ASP A 27 4.74 -15.58 -9.88
CA ASP A 27 4.01 -14.64 -10.74
C ASP A 27 4.73 -13.29 -10.74
N ARG A 28 5.61 -13.11 -11.71
CA ARG A 28 6.39 -11.88 -11.85
C ARG A 28 5.52 -10.66 -12.12
N LYS A 29 4.44 -10.86 -12.88
CA LYS A 29 3.55 -9.77 -13.26
C LYS A 29 2.80 -9.24 -12.03
N LEU A 30 2.22 -10.12 -11.23
CA LEU A 30 1.54 -9.72 -10.01
C LEU A 30 2.51 -9.06 -9.02
N ALA A 31 3.71 -9.63 -8.85
CA ALA A 31 4.73 -9.05 -7.99
C ALA A 31 5.10 -7.63 -8.42
N GLN A 32 5.27 -7.41 -9.73
CA GLN A 32 5.60 -6.08 -10.26
C GLN A 32 4.45 -5.08 -10.03
N GLN A 33 3.21 -5.50 -10.27
CA GLN A 33 2.05 -4.65 -10.02
C GLN A 33 1.95 -4.26 -8.55
N MET A 34 2.22 -5.17 -7.63
CA MET A 34 2.21 -4.89 -6.20
C MET A 34 3.35 -3.98 -5.79
N LYS A 35 4.52 -4.16 -6.35
CA LYS A 35 5.67 -3.27 -6.13
C LYS A 35 5.35 -1.85 -6.60
N ASP A 36 4.77 -1.71 -7.78
CA ASP A 36 4.37 -0.43 -8.33
C ASP A 36 3.31 0.25 -7.45
N ALA A 37 2.31 -0.48 -7.00
CA ALA A 37 1.27 0.04 -6.12
C ALA A 37 1.86 0.49 -4.78
N THR A 38 2.76 -0.28 -4.21
CA THR A 38 3.41 0.03 -2.94
C THR A 38 4.27 1.30 -3.05
N ASN A 39 5.07 1.40 -4.10
CA ASN A 39 5.84 2.62 -4.37
C ASN A 39 4.90 3.83 -4.55
N SER A 40 3.80 3.63 -5.26
CA SER A 40 2.86 4.71 -5.54
C SER A 40 2.23 5.26 -4.26
N PHE A 41 1.77 4.41 -3.33
CA PHE A 41 1.14 4.96 -2.12
C PHE A 41 2.15 5.67 -1.21
N VAL A 42 3.40 5.22 -1.17
CA VAL A 42 4.44 5.89 -0.40
C VAL A 42 4.81 7.24 -1.03
N LEU A 43 5.07 7.24 -2.34
CA LEU A 43 5.53 8.44 -3.04
C LEU A 43 4.46 9.52 -3.13
N ASN A 44 3.21 9.15 -3.35
CA ASN A 44 2.11 10.12 -3.36
C ASN A 44 1.92 10.79 -2.00
N LEU A 45 2.09 10.07 -0.91
CA LEU A 45 2.05 10.66 0.43
C LEU A 45 3.19 11.66 0.64
N GLY A 46 4.41 11.29 0.26
CA GLY A 46 5.57 12.17 0.38
C GLY A 46 5.40 13.44 -0.46
N GLU A 47 4.97 13.30 -1.70
CA GLU A 47 4.74 14.44 -2.60
C GLU A 47 3.60 15.32 -2.10
N GLY A 48 2.51 14.73 -1.62
CA GLY A 48 1.36 15.47 -1.11
C GLY A 48 1.70 16.35 0.08
N ALA A 49 2.59 15.88 0.96
CA ALA A 49 3.00 16.62 2.16
C ALA A 49 3.64 17.98 1.85
N TYR A 50 4.23 18.13 0.66
CA TYR A 50 4.91 19.36 0.23
C TYR A 50 4.12 20.12 -0.83
N SER A 51 2.89 19.73 -1.11
CA SER A 51 2.04 20.35 -2.14
C SER A 51 1.07 21.36 -1.53
N ASP A 52 0.46 22.19 -2.40
CA ASP A 52 -0.66 23.04 -2.01
C ASP A 52 -1.87 22.18 -1.61
N PRO A 53 -2.89 22.75 -0.89
CA PRO A 53 -4.00 21.95 -0.36
C PRO A 53 -4.78 21.15 -1.39
N GLY A 54 -5.03 21.71 -2.57
CA GLY A 54 -5.77 21.00 -3.64
C GLY A 54 -4.99 19.83 -4.20
N THR A 55 -3.72 20.05 -4.52
CA THR A 55 -2.81 19.02 -5.02
C THR A 55 -2.57 17.96 -3.93
N ARG A 56 -2.43 18.39 -2.68
CA ARG A 56 -2.25 17.49 -1.53
C ARG A 56 -3.40 16.49 -1.44
N ARG A 57 -4.63 16.97 -1.50
CA ARG A 57 -5.81 16.10 -1.44
C ARG A 57 -5.81 15.09 -2.58
N SER A 58 -5.53 15.55 -3.80
CA SER A 58 -5.46 14.68 -4.98
C SER A 58 -4.38 13.60 -4.82
N ARG A 59 -3.19 13.97 -4.29
CA ARG A 59 -2.10 13.02 -4.02
C ARG A 59 -2.49 11.99 -2.96
N TYR A 60 -3.19 12.40 -1.91
CA TYR A 60 -3.65 11.47 -0.87
C TYR A 60 -4.74 10.54 -1.39
N GLN A 61 -5.61 11.01 -2.28
CA GLN A 61 -6.59 10.15 -2.95
C GLN A 61 -5.91 9.12 -3.84
N SER A 62 -4.87 9.52 -4.57
CA SER A 62 -4.07 8.60 -5.39
C SER A 62 -3.35 7.55 -4.52
N SER A 63 -2.83 7.97 -3.36
CA SER A 63 -2.22 7.05 -2.39
C SER A 63 -3.24 6.03 -1.90
N ALA A 64 -4.47 6.45 -1.59
CA ALA A 64 -5.53 5.54 -1.16
C ALA A 64 -5.88 4.51 -2.24
N GLY A 65 -5.98 4.94 -3.50
CA GLY A 65 -6.22 4.03 -4.62
C GLY A 65 -5.12 2.98 -4.77
N SER A 66 -3.86 3.42 -4.65
CA SER A 66 -2.71 2.51 -4.74
C SER A 66 -2.63 1.55 -3.55
N ALA A 67 -2.97 2.01 -2.35
CA ALA A 67 -3.04 1.13 -1.17
C ALA A 67 -4.14 0.07 -1.34
N GLY A 68 -5.28 0.46 -1.91
CA GLY A 68 -6.36 -0.48 -2.25
C GLY A 68 -5.93 -1.51 -3.28
N GLU A 69 -5.14 -1.09 -4.28
CA GLU A 69 -4.59 -1.99 -5.29
C GLU A 69 -3.61 -3.00 -4.67
N ALA A 70 -2.71 -2.55 -3.78
CA ALA A 70 -1.81 -3.45 -3.06
C ALA A 70 -2.60 -4.45 -2.22
N ARG A 71 -3.66 -4.01 -1.55
CA ARG A 71 -4.54 -4.86 -0.76
C ARG A 71 -5.20 -5.93 -1.63
N ALA A 72 -5.72 -5.54 -2.78
CA ALA A 72 -6.30 -6.48 -3.75
C ALA A 72 -5.26 -7.49 -4.25
N GLY A 73 -4.03 -7.05 -4.47
CA GLY A 73 -2.92 -7.93 -4.87
C GLY A 73 -2.62 -9.02 -3.85
N LEU A 74 -2.67 -8.70 -2.55
CA LEU A 74 -2.50 -9.70 -1.49
C LEU A 74 -3.63 -10.73 -1.52
N HIS A 75 -4.87 -10.30 -1.71
CA HIS A 75 -6.00 -11.22 -1.86
C HIS A 75 -5.86 -12.08 -3.11
N ALA A 76 -5.41 -11.51 -4.22
CA ALA A 76 -5.17 -12.27 -5.45
C ALA A 76 -4.11 -13.35 -5.23
N ALA A 77 -3.02 -13.03 -4.51
CA ALA A 77 -1.97 -13.99 -4.20
C ALA A 77 -2.49 -15.17 -3.36
N VAL A 78 -3.40 -14.90 -2.43
CA VAL A 78 -4.06 -15.96 -1.66
C VAL A 78 -4.98 -16.77 -2.57
N GLY A 79 -5.74 -16.11 -3.43
CA GLY A 79 -6.64 -16.77 -4.39
C GLY A 79 -5.91 -17.72 -5.33
N TRP A 80 -4.74 -17.34 -5.80
CA TRP A 80 -3.87 -18.19 -6.63
C TRP A 80 -3.08 -19.22 -5.82
N ARG A 81 -3.17 -19.17 -4.48
CA ARG A 81 -2.44 -20.06 -3.57
C ARG A 81 -0.91 -19.87 -3.61
N TYR A 82 -0.46 -18.69 -3.98
CA TYR A 82 0.95 -18.32 -3.83
C TYR A 82 1.31 -18.09 -2.37
N LEU A 83 0.34 -17.61 -1.59
CA LEU A 83 0.44 -17.35 -0.15
C LEU A 83 -0.79 -17.93 0.56
N ARG A 84 -0.63 -18.24 1.85
CA ARG A 84 -1.75 -18.63 2.70
C ARG A 84 -2.42 -17.39 3.28
N ALA A 85 -3.71 -17.51 3.63
CA ALA A 85 -4.48 -16.40 4.21
C ALA A 85 -3.80 -15.81 5.46
N GLN A 86 -3.28 -16.64 6.36
CA GLN A 86 -2.63 -16.17 7.58
C GLN A 86 -1.33 -15.42 7.31
N GLU A 87 -0.66 -15.67 6.19
CA GLU A 87 0.60 -15.01 5.88
C GLU A 87 0.42 -13.53 5.48
N VAL A 88 -0.76 -13.16 5.01
CA VAL A 88 -1.05 -11.78 4.58
C VAL A 88 -1.79 -10.95 5.63
N GLU A 89 -2.20 -11.54 6.75
CA GLU A 89 -3.01 -10.86 7.76
C GLU A 89 -2.35 -9.58 8.30
N ALA A 90 -1.07 -9.65 8.65
CA ALA A 90 -0.37 -8.48 9.19
C ALA A 90 -0.29 -7.35 8.16
N ALA A 91 0.07 -7.66 6.92
CA ALA A 91 0.14 -6.66 5.85
C ALA A 91 -1.23 -6.05 5.56
N LEU A 92 -2.29 -6.87 5.53
CA LEU A 92 -3.66 -6.36 5.35
C LEU A 92 -4.06 -5.42 6.50
N GLY A 93 -3.72 -5.76 7.73
CA GLY A 93 -3.98 -4.91 8.89
C GLY A 93 -3.27 -3.57 8.80
N HIS A 94 -2.02 -3.55 8.35
CA HIS A 94 -1.28 -2.31 8.14
C HIS A 94 -1.88 -1.46 7.01
N LEU A 95 -2.31 -2.09 5.92
CA LEU A 95 -2.98 -1.38 4.82
C LEU A 95 -4.33 -0.81 5.26
N ASP A 96 -5.08 -1.54 6.09
CA ASP A 96 -6.35 -1.05 6.60
C ASP A 96 -6.16 0.19 7.48
N ARG A 97 -5.13 0.21 8.32
CA ARG A 97 -4.80 1.40 9.12
C ARG A 97 -4.37 2.58 8.26
N LEU A 98 -3.58 2.31 7.22
CA LEU A 98 -3.18 3.34 6.26
C LEU A 98 -4.40 3.94 5.55
N LEU A 99 -5.30 3.08 5.06
CA LEU A 99 -6.51 3.51 4.37
C LEU A 99 -7.41 4.34 5.28
N ALA A 100 -7.56 3.95 6.56
CA ALA A 100 -8.33 4.72 7.53
C ALA A 100 -7.73 6.11 7.77
N SER A 101 -6.39 6.20 7.86
CA SER A 101 -5.70 7.48 8.02
C SER A 101 -5.86 8.37 6.78
N LEU A 102 -5.73 7.78 5.59
CA LEU A 102 -5.95 8.49 4.32
C LEU A 102 -7.39 9.00 4.18
N TRP A 103 -8.36 8.20 4.62
CA TRP A 103 -9.76 8.63 4.64
C TRP A 103 -9.93 9.93 5.44
N LYS A 104 -9.33 10.00 6.63
CA LYS A 104 -9.39 11.20 7.48
C LYS A 104 -8.76 12.43 6.82
N LEU A 105 -7.71 12.21 6.02
CA LEU A 105 -7.01 13.31 5.34
C LEU A 105 -7.76 13.81 4.11
N THR A 106 -8.69 13.04 3.55
CA THR A 106 -9.37 13.35 2.28
C THR A 106 -10.88 13.58 2.45
N HIS A 107 -11.39 13.38 3.63
CA HIS A 107 -12.82 13.57 3.97
C HIS A 107 -13.00 14.43 5.26
#